data_cfef3815c9d81a4d11739a7cde76ea16
#
_entry.id   cfef3815c9d81a4d11739a7cde76ea16
#
_cell.length_a   1.000
_cell.length_b   1.000
_cell.length_c   1.000
_cell.angle_alpha   90.00
_cell.angle_beta   90.00
_cell.angle_gamma   90.00
#
_symmetry.space_group_name_H-M   'P 1'
#
loop_
_entity.id
_entity.type
_entity.pdbx_description
1 polymer ?
#
loop_
_entity_poly.entity_id
_entity_poly.type
_entity_poly.pdbx_seq_one_letter_code
_entity_poly.pdbx_strand_id
1 'polypeptide(L)'
;MPNWKEVLEEIQVEVKKGVPNTFDIIRKNPQAAPLWQVIISKYHPTFLGECQNSIEWSEKLAFDWLKRNMCNGDEARTKKILKEFSDHKTNKTHAQHISKEKCKEIGVSVVDMEEDNDLQDLILTVHHSFMHTFGHTSAAKIVENHLGVAYNESLPIQIPMQMQQGQQPR
;
A
#
# COMPACT_ATOMS: atom_id res chain seq x y z
N MET A 1 39.17 -4.48 -0.09
CA MET A 1 38.29 -3.38 0.35
C MET A 1 36.91 -3.62 -0.24
N PRO A 2 35.84 -3.50 0.54
CA PRO A 2 34.49 -3.68 -0.01
C PRO A 2 34.22 -2.63 -1.09
N ASN A 3 33.57 -3.05 -2.17
CA ASN A 3 33.11 -2.14 -3.21
C ASN A 3 31.88 -1.38 -2.72
N TRP A 4 32.09 -0.20 -2.14
CA TRP A 4 31.03 0.62 -1.56
C TRP A 4 29.92 0.98 -2.53
N LYS A 5 30.19 0.95 -3.84
CA LYS A 5 29.20 1.22 -4.87
C LYS A 5 28.18 0.07 -4.98
N GLU A 6 28.66 -1.17 -4.97
CA GLU A 6 27.81 -2.37 -4.92
C GLU A 6 27.00 -2.43 -3.62
N VAL A 7 27.63 -2.11 -2.47
CA VAL A 7 26.94 -2.06 -1.17
C VAL A 7 25.83 -1.01 -1.16
N LEU A 8 26.06 0.17 -1.75
CA LEU A 8 25.04 1.23 -1.84
C LEU A 8 23.90 0.84 -2.79
N GLU A 9 24.19 0.17 -3.91
CA GLU A 9 23.17 -0.33 -4.83
C GLU A 9 22.32 -1.43 -4.16
N GLU A 10 22.93 -2.36 -3.43
CA GLU A 10 22.22 -3.37 -2.65
C GLU A 10 21.33 -2.74 -1.58
N ILE A 11 21.80 -1.73 -0.85
CA ILE A 11 21.03 -1.01 0.17
C ILE A 11 19.85 -0.27 -0.48
N GLN A 12 20.03 0.39 -1.63
CA GLN A 12 18.95 1.06 -2.33
C GLN A 12 17.87 0.09 -2.82
N VAL A 13 18.27 -1.07 -3.30
CA VAL A 13 17.35 -2.14 -3.70
C VAL A 13 16.56 -2.65 -2.50
N GLU A 14 17.20 -2.79 -1.34
CA GLU A 14 16.58 -3.37 -0.15
C GLU A 14 15.72 -2.39 0.65
N VAL A 15 16.06 -1.11 0.67
CA VAL A 15 15.17 -0.07 1.19
C VAL A 15 13.83 -0.07 0.43
N LYS A 16 13.87 -0.41 -0.87
CA LYS A 16 12.66 -0.59 -1.69
C LYS A 16 11.89 -1.88 -1.40
N LYS A 17 12.51 -2.90 -0.82
CA LYS A 17 11.89 -4.21 -0.53
C LYS A 17 11.26 -4.32 0.86
N GLY A 18 11.48 -3.32 1.72
CA GLY A 18 10.88 -3.27 3.05
C GLY A 18 11.69 -3.94 4.18
N VAL A 19 11.17 -3.79 5.38
CA VAL A 19 11.83 -4.11 6.67
C VAL A 19 12.34 -5.54 6.84
N PRO A 20 11.64 -6.61 6.40
CA PRO A 20 12.10 -7.98 6.61
C PRO A 20 13.48 -8.28 6.02
N ASN A 21 13.81 -7.62 4.92
CA ASN A 21 15.07 -7.84 4.21
C ASN A 21 16.25 -7.07 4.81
N THR A 22 16.00 -5.98 5.55
CA THR A 22 17.05 -5.17 6.18
C THR A 22 17.88 -5.99 7.16
N PHE A 23 17.24 -6.81 7.98
CA PHE A 23 17.95 -7.69 8.92
C PHE A 23 18.75 -8.78 8.22
N ASP A 24 18.23 -9.32 7.13
CA ASP A 24 18.95 -10.33 6.34
C ASP A 24 20.18 -9.76 5.64
N ILE A 25 20.13 -8.50 5.20
CA ILE A 25 21.29 -7.82 4.61
C ILE A 25 22.39 -7.60 5.63
N ILE A 26 22.04 -7.07 6.81
CA ILE A 26 23.01 -6.86 7.89
C ILE A 26 23.65 -8.20 8.29
N ARG A 27 22.86 -9.27 8.31
CA ARG A 27 23.36 -10.62 8.62
C ARG A 27 24.31 -11.15 7.54
N LYS A 28 23.98 -10.94 6.26
CA LYS A 28 24.77 -11.41 5.10
C LYS A 28 26.00 -10.54 4.84
N ASN A 29 25.90 -9.25 5.13
CA ASN A 29 26.99 -8.29 4.93
C ASN A 29 27.22 -7.43 6.18
N PRO A 30 27.93 -7.94 7.21
CA PRO A 30 28.19 -7.22 8.44
C PRO A 30 28.95 -5.89 8.24
N GLN A 31 29.66 -5.74 7.12
CA GLN A 31 30.40 -4.50 6.80
C GLN A 31 29.44 -3.34 6.44
N ALA A 32 28.20 -3.64 6.07
CA ALA A 32 27.16 -2.64 5.85
C ALA A 32 26.54 -2.11 7.16
N ALA A 33 26.80 -2.75 8.30
CA ALA A 33 26.20 -2.40 9.58
C ALA A 33 26.36 -0.92 9.98
N PRO A 34 27.54 -0.26 9.81
CA PRO A 34 27.70 1.15 10.15
C PRO A 34 26.79 2.08 9.34
N LEU A 35 26.56 1.74 8.06
CA LEU A 35 25.67 2.52 7.18
C LEU A 35 24.21 2.37 7.61
N TRP A 36 23.81 1.15 7.93
CA TRP A 36 22.48 0.88 8.47
C TRP A 36 22.25 1.53 9.83
N GLN A 37 23.27 1.59 10.68
CA GLN A 37 23.18 2.28 11.95
C GLN A 37 22.82 3.77 11.79
N VAL A 38 23.41 4.46 10.80
CA VAL A 38 23.09 5.86 10.49
C VAL A 38 21.64 6.00 10.00
N ILE A 39 21.16 5.07 9.18
CA ILE A 39 19.78 5.09 8.67
C ILE A 39 18.80 4.81 9.80
N ILE A 40 19.01 3.75 10.57
CA ILE A 40 18.11 3.30 11.64
C ILE A 40 18.08 4.30 12.79
N SER A 41 19.17 5.00 13.10
CA SER A 41 19.22 6.01 14.17
C SER A 41 18.28 7.21 13.94
N LYS A 42 17.76 7.38 12.72
CA LYS A 42 16.77 8.41 12.39
C LYS A 42 15.34 8.04 12.75
N TYR A 43 15.10 6.79 13.12
CA TYR A 43 13.77 6.26 13.44
C TYR A 43 13.67 5.96 14.93
N HIS A 44 12.43 5.98 15.44
CA HIS A 44 12.17 5.56 16.81
C HIS A 44 12.58 4.08 17.01
N PRO A 45 13.12 3.69 18.18
CA PRO A 45 13.59 2.32 18.43
C PRO A 45 12.55 1.22 18.19
N THR A 46 11.26 1.52 18.36
CA THR A 46 10.15 0.57 18.15
C THR A 46 9.69 0.50 16.69
N PHE A 47 10.16 1.40 15.83
CA PHE A 47 9.67 1.51 14.44
C PHE A 47 9.72 0.21 13.66
N LEU A 48 10.82 -0.54 13.74
CA LEU A 48 10.97 -1.81 13.03
C LEU A 48 10.01 -2.87 13.55
N GLY A 49 9.81 -2.91 14.89
CA GLY A 49 8.84 -3.81 15.52
C GLY A 49 7.40 -3.46 15.12
N GLU A 50 7.08 -2.19 15.06
CA GLU A 50 5.75 -1.70 14.64
C GLU A 50 5.47 -2.05 13.16
N CYS A 51 6.47 -1.91 12.29
CA CYS A 51 6.35 -2.33 10.89
C CYS A 51 6.12 -3.85 10.77
N GLN A 52 6.88 -4.65 11.52
CA GLN A 52 6.71 -6.11 11.53
C GLN A 52 5.32 -6.51 12.03
N ASN A 53 4.88 -5.96 13.15
CA ASN A 53 3.55 -6.20 13.70
C ASN A 53 2.44 -5.81 12.71
N SER A 54 2.62 -4.70 12.00
CA SER A 54 1.66 -4.23 10.98
C SER A 54 1.55 -5.19 9.81
N ILE A 55 2.67 -5.75 9.35
CA ILE A 55 2.72 -6.76 8.28
C ILE A 55 1.98 -8.02 8.73
N GLU A 56 2.33 -8.56 9.89
CA GLU A 56 1.71 -9.78 10.44
C GLU A 56 0.21 -9.61 10.67
N TRP A 57 -0.18 -8.45 11.21
CA TRP A 57 -1.59 -8.14 11.43
C TRP A 57 -2.36 -8.01 10.11
N SER A 58 -1.78 -7.37 9.11
CA SER A 58 -2.38 -7.21 7.77
C SER A 58 -2.57 -8.56 7.09
N GLU A 59 -1.58 -9.45 7.16
CA GLU A 59 -1.66 -10.80 6.61
C GLU A 59 -2.75 -11.62 7.30
N LYS A 60 -2.81 -11.57 8.64
CA LYS A 60 -3.85 -12.25 9.42
C LYS A 60 -5.24 -11.74 9.06
N LEU A 61 -5.42 -10.42 9.01
CA LEU A 61 -6.69 -9.79 8.66
C LEU A 61 -7.14 -10.20 7.25
N ALA A 62 -6.24 -10.13 6.28
CA ALA A 62 -6.52 -10.53 4.90
C ALA A 62 -6.87 -12.02 4.80
N PHE A 63 -6.14 -12.89 5.54
CA PHE A 63 -6.44 -14.31 5.59
C PHE A 63 -7.85 -14.58 6.14
N ASP A 64 -8.20 -13.97 7.28
CA ASP A 64 -9.49 -14.17 7.92
C ASP A 64 -10.64 -13.68 7.05
N TRP A 65 -10.48 -12.54 6.39
CA TRP A 65 -11.50 -11.98 5.49
C TRP A 65 -11.68 -12.81 4.22
N LEU A 66 -10.59 -13.20 3.55
CA LEU A 66 -10.64 -14.05 2.36
C LEU A 66 -11.27 -15.40 2.68
N LYS A 67 -10.85 -16.04 3.77
CA LYS A 67 -11.38 -17.32 4.22
C LYS A 67 -12.88 -17.27 4.46
N ARG A 68 -13.35 -16.22 5.15
CA ARG A 68 -14.76 -16.08 5.54
C ARG A 68 -15.66 -15.68 4.37
N ASN A 69 -15.24 -14.68 3.59
CA ASN A 69 -16.14 -14.03 2.65
C ASN A 69 -16.06 -14.59 1.23
N MET A 70 -14.88 -15.06 0.80
CA MET A 70 -14.68 -15.49 -0.59
C MET A 70 -14.38 -16.98 -0.73
N CYS A 71 -13.63 -17.55 0.21
CA CYS A 71 -13.15 -18.92 0.09
C CYS A 71 -14.04 -19.95 0.83
N ASN A 72 -15.13 -19.53 1.46
CA ASN A 72 -16.08 -20.41 2.16
C ASN A 72 -15.40 -21.38 3.16
N GLY A 73 -14.35 -20.91 3.86
CA GLY A 73 -13.60 -21.71 4.81
C GLY A 73 -12.43 -22.52 4.22
N ASP A 74 -12.24 -22.52 2.90
CA ASP A 74 -11.12 -23.23 2.25
C ASP A 74 -9.79 -22.53 2.55
N GLU A 75 -9.05 -23.09 3.49
CA GLU A 75 -7.73 -22.57 3.90
C GLU A 75 -6.65 -22.71 2.82
N ALA A 76 -6.69 -23.78 2.03
CA ALA A 76 -5.68 -24.02 1.00
C ALA A 76 -5.79 -22.97 -0.11
N ARG A 77 -7.02 -22.70 -0.56
CA ARG A 77 -7.32 -21.62 -1.51
C ARG A 77 -6.97 -20.27 -0.94
N THR A 78 -7.33 -19.99 0.31
CA THR A 78 -7.02 -18.71 0.99
C THR A 78 -5.51 -18.47 1.04
N LYS A 79 -4.73 -19.46 1.47
CA LYS A 79 -3.26 -19.36 1.53
C LYS A 79 -2.63 -19.14 0.16
N LYS A 80 -3.16 -19.81 -0.89
CA LYS A 80 -2.68 -19.64 -2.26
C LYS A 80 -2.87 -18.20 -2.72
N ILE A 81 -4.08 -17.65 -2.53
CA ILE A 81 -4.41 -16.27 -2.91
C ILE A 81 -3.53 -15.28 -2.14
N LEU A 82 -3.48 -15.42 -0.82
CA LEU A 82 -2.69 -14.52 0.03
C LEU A 82 -1.22 -14.50 -0.36
N LYS A 83 -0.63 -15.68 -0.60
CA LYS A 83 0.77 -15.81 -1.02
C LYS A 83 1.07 -15.06 -2.31
N GLU A 84 0.20 -15.14 -3.31
CA GLU A 84 0.38 -14.45 -4.59
C GLU A 84 0.28 -12.92 -4.44
N PHE A 85 -0.67 -12.43 -3.63
CA PHE A 85 -0.82 -10.98 -3.41
C PHE A 85 0.22 -10.39 -2.47
N SER A 86 0.73 -11.14 -1.49
CA SER A 86 1.79 -10.68 -0.56
C SER A 86 3.21 -10.95 -1.05
N ASP A 87 3.39 -11.53 -2.24
CA ASP A 87 4.73 -11.75 -2.81
C ASP A 87 5.34 -10.46 -3.35
N HIS A 88 6.00 -9.72 -2.47
CA HIS A 88 6.71 -8.49 -2.82
C HIS A 88 7.85 -8.69 -3.83
N LYS A 89 8.38 -9.91 -3.96
CA LYS A 89 9.45 -10.20 -4.93
C LYS A 89 8.93 -10.21 -6.36
N THR A 90 7.74 -10.75 -6.54
CA THR A 90 7.05 -10.79 -7.85
C THR A 90 6.35 -9.47 -8.13
N ASN A 91 5.65 -8.91 -7.14
CA ASN A 91 4.82 -7.72 -7.31
C ASN A 91 5.58 -6.40 -7.30
N LYS A 92 6.85 -6.36 -6.90
CA LYS A 92 7.82 -5.25 -6.93
C LYS A 92 7.31 -3.84 -6.58
N THR A 93 6.11 -3.47 -6.99
CA THR A 93 5.49 -2.16 -6.74
C THR A 93 3.98 -2.31 -6.52
N HIS A 94 3.37 -1.39 -5.76
CA HIS A 94 1.92 -1.31 -5.61
C HIS A 94 1.18 -0.91 -6.92
N ALA A 95 1.93 -0.43 -7.91
CA ALA A 95 1.39 -0.07 -9.22
C ALA A 95 1.38 -1.22 -10.22
N GLN A 96 1.81 -2.43 -9.83
CA GLN A 96 1.80 -3.57 -10.75
C GLN A 96 0.36 -4.00 -11.02
N HIS A 97 0.00 -3.99 -12.30
CA HIS A 97 -1.30 -4.48 -12.74
C HIS A 97 -1.37 -6.01 -12.62
N ILE A 98 -2.42 -6.50 -11.97
CA ILE A 98 -2.75 -7.93 -11.90
C ILE A 98 -4.01 -8.13 -12.76
N SER A 99 -3.88 -8.88 -13.85
CA SER A 99 -4.99 -9.07 -14.79
C SER A 99 -6.12 -9.91 -14.18
N LYS A 100 -7.31 -9.77 -14.74
CA LYS A 100 -8.50 -10.55 -14.39
C LYS A 100 -8.24 -12.06 -14.54
N GLU A 101 -7.58 -12.45 -15.62
CA GLU A 101 -7.21 -13.83 -15.93
C GLU A 101 -6.29 -14.39 -14.84
N LYS A 102 -5.29 -13.60 -14.45
CA LYS A 102 -4.38 -13.98 -13.36
C LYS A 102 -5.13 -14.14 -12.03
N CYS A 103 -6.06 -13.26 -11.71
CA CYS A 103 -6.90 -13.38 -10.54
C CYS A 103 -7.72 -14.69 -10.54
N LYS A 104 -8.34 -15.03 -11.67
CA LYS A 104 -9.06 -16.31 -11.83
C LYS A 104 -8.15 -17.53 -11.67
N GLU A 105 -6.94 -17.50 -12.25
CA GLU A 105 -5.93 -18.58 -12.16
C GLU A 105 -5.50 -18.85 -10.71
N ILE A 106 -5.25 -17.83 -9.91
CA ILE A 106 -4.86 -17.99 -8.51
C ILE A 106 -6.01 -18.37 -7.59
N GLY A 107 -7.26 -18.30 -8.08
CA GLY A 107 -8.43 -18.74 -7.36
C GLY A 107 -9.27 -17.62 -6.76
N VAL A 108 -9.09 -16.37 -7.16
CA VAL A 108 -9.97 -15.25 -6.80
C VAL A 108 -11.32 -15.42 -7.50
N SER A 109 -12.41 -15.20 -6.78
CA SER A 109 -13.73 -15.12 -7.38
C SER A 109 -13.87 -13.78 -8.09
N VAL A 110 -13.95 -13.81 -9.42
CA VAL A 110 -14.09 -12.62 -10.25
C VAL A 110 -15.40 -12.69 -11.02
N VAL A 111 -16.23 -11.67 -10.88
CA VAL A 111 -17.45 -11.47 -11.65
C VAL A 111 -17.15 -10.41 -12.70
N ASP A 112 -17.52 -10.68 -13.94
CA ASP A 112 -17.37 -9.74 -15.03
C ASP A 112 -18.51 -8.73 -14.97
N MET A 113 -18.16 -7.48 -14.72
CA MET A 113 -19.11 -6.38 -14.51
C MET A 113 -19.91 -6.08 -15.78
N GLU A 114 -19.35 -6.39 -16.93
CA GLU A 114 -19.93 -6.20 -18.26
C GLU A 114 -21.12 -7.15 -18.57
N GLU A 115 -21.32 -8.17 -17.72
CA GLU A 115 -22.46 -9.10 -17.88
C GLU A 115 -23.78 -8.50 -17.39
N ASP A 116 -23.73 -7.44 -16.56
CA ASP A 116 -24.89 -6.73 -16.01
C ASP A 116 -24.70 -5.22 -16.17
N ASN A 117 -25.32 -4.65 -17.20
CA ASN A 117 -25.20 -3.24 -17.53
C ASN A 117 -25.69 -2.32 -16.41
N ASP A 118 -26.76 -2.68 -15.70
CA ASP A 118 -27.33 -1.86 -14.63
C ASP A 118 -26.38 -1.82 -13.44
N LEU A 119 -25.81 -2.97 -13.07
CA LEU A 119 -24.80 -3.07 -12.01
C LEU A 119 -23.53 -2.32 -12.40
N GLN A 120 -23.08 -2.44 -13.66
CA GLN A 120 -21.93 -1.72 -14.19
C GLN A 120 -22.10 -0.21 -14.06
N ASP A 121 -23.25 0.32 -14.50
CA ASP A 121 -23.55 1.76 -14.45
C ASP A 121 -23.56 2.28 -13.01
N LEU A 122 -24.15 1.53 -12.08
CA LEU A 122 -24.16 1.89 -10.66
C LEU A 122 -22.74 1.93 -10.07
N ILE A 123 -21.92 0.90 -10.32
CA ILE A 123 -20.53 0.84 -9.82
C ILE A 123 -19.69 1.97 -10.41
N LEU A 124 -19.79 2.20 -11.73
CA LEU A 124 -19.05 3.26 -12.41
C LEU A 124 -19.50 4.65 -11.95
N THR A 125 -20.78 4.85 -11.67
CA THR A 125 -21.31 6.11 -11.13
C THR A 125 -20.69 6.41 -9.77
N VAL A 126 -20.65 5.43 -8.87
CA VAL A 126 -19.98 5.59 -7.56
C VAL A 126 -18.50 5.89 -7.73
N HIS A 127 -17.80 5.12 -8.58
CA HIS A 127 -16.37 5.33 -8.85
C HIS A 127 -16.10 6.74 -9.38
N HIS A 128 -16.84 7.19 -10.39
CA HIS A 128 -16.66 8.51 -10.99
C HIS A 128 -16.96 9.63 -10.01
N SER A 129 -17.95 9.46 -9.12
CA SER A 129 -18.26 10.44 -8.08
C SER A 129 -17.06 10.63 -7.13
N PHE A 130 -16.42 9.56 -6.68
CA PHE A 130 -15.20 9.64 -5.88
C PHE A 130 -14.04 10.28 -6.65
N MET A 131 -13.80 9.83 -7.90
CA MET A 131 -12.73 10.40 -8.73
C MET A 131 -12.92 11.89 -8.98
N HIS A 132 -14.17 12.33 -9.25
CA HIS A 132 -14.49 13.75 -9.41
C HIS A 132 -14.22 14.52 -8.10
N THR A 133 -14.64 13.99 -6.96
CA THR A 133 -14.41 14.62 -5.65
C THR A 133 -12.93 14.77 -5.35
N PHE A 134 -12.12 13.71 -5.53
CA PHE A 134 -10.66 13.79 -5.34
C PHE A 134 -9.98 14.75 -6.32
N GLY A 135 -10.47 14.83 -7.56
CA GLY A 135 -9.89 15.72 -8.57
C GLY A 135 -10.21 17.21 -8.38
N HIS A 136 -11.29 17.56 -7.65
CA HIS A 136 -11.77 18.94 -7.54
C HIS A 136 -11.80 19.47 -6.10
N THR A 137 -11.39 18.68 -5.11
CA THR A 137 -11.33 19.08 -3.71
C THR A 137 -9.99 18.74 -3.08
N SER A 138 -9.77 19.19 -1.85
CA SER A 138 -8.60 18.78 -1.04
C SER A 138 -8.77 17.43 -0.36
N ALA A 139 -9.83 16.67 -0.62
CA ALA A 139 -10.08 15.38 -0.01
C ALA A 139 -8.94 14.40 -0.35
N ALA A 140 -8.36 13.79 0.68
CA ALA A 140 -7.31 12.78 0.55
C ALA A 140 -7.82 11.37 0.84
N LYS A 141 -8.87 11.26 1.67
CA LYS A 141 -9.51 10.01 2.03
C LYS A 141 -10.99 10.23 2.31
N ILE A 142 -11.81 9.38 1.74
CA ILE A 142 -13.25 9.36 1.99
C ILE A 142 -13.65 7.93 2.33
N VAL A 143 -14.37 7.75 3.44
CA VAL A 143 -15.02 6.50 3.82
C VAL A 143 -16.47 6.81 4.10
N GLU A 144 -17.37 6.27 3.30
CA GLU A 144 -18.80 6.49 3.47
C GLU A 144 -19.60 5.19 3.36
N ASN A 145 -20.82 5.20 3.87
CA ASN A 145 -21.73 4.09 3.79
C ASN A 145 -23.07 4.51 3.14
N HIS A 146 -23.92 3.51 2.84
CA HIS A 146 -25.23 3.70 2.22
C HIS A 146 -26.25 4.44 3.10
N LEU A 147 -25.91 4.72 4.38
CA LEU A 147 -26.79 5.45 5.31
C LEU A 147 -26.45 6.95 5.37
N GLY A 148 -25.59 7.44 4.50
CA GLY A 148 -25.18 8.85 4.47
C GLY A 148 -24.19 9.26 5.56
N VAL A 149 -23.54 8.30 6.22
CA VAL A 149 -22.47 8.59 7.18
C VAL A 149 -21.14 8.55 6.44
N ALA A 150 -20.40 9.67 6.48
CA ALA A 150 -19.12 9.82 5.83
C ALA A 150 -18.03 10.32 6.79
N TYR A 151 -16.83 9.80 6.63
CA TYR A 151 -15.58 10.34 7.17
C TYR A 151 -14.73 10.88 6.02
N ASN A 152 -14.28 12.11 6.14
CA ASN A 152 -13.44 12.76 5.15
C ASN A 152 -12.17 13.30 5.81
N GLU A 153 -11.01 12.97 5.22
CA GLU A 153 -9.71 13.52 5.57
C GLU A 153 -9.21 14.37 4.42
N SER A 154 -8.84 15.63 4.69
CA SER A 154 -8.39 16.58 3.67
C SER A 154 -6.94 16.93 3.86
N LEU A 155 -6.21 17.12 2.75
CA LEU A 155 -4.86 17.66 2.76
C LEU A 155 -4.90 19.15 3.12
N PRO A 156 -3.92 19.65 3.90
CA PRO A 156 -3.81 21.08 4.16
C PRO A 156 -3.53 21.82 2.84
N ILE A 157 -4.33 22.85 2.55
CA ILE A 157 -4.11 23.71 1.38
C ILE A 157 -2.84 24.52 1.64
N GLN A 158 -1.78 24.29 0.89
CA GLN A 158 -0.60 25.14 0.89
C GLN A 158 -0.94 26.40 0.11
N ILE A 159 -1.30 27.48 0.82
CA ILE A 159 -1.46 28.80 0.21
C ILE A 159 -0.03 29.31 -0.13
N PRO A 160 0.30 29.59 -1.40
CA PRO A 160 1.59 30.15 -1.76
C PRO A 160 1.83 31.46 -0.99
N MET A 161 2.99 31.62 -0.33
CA MET A 161 3.34 32.81 0.48
C MET A 161 3.31 34.13 -0.31
N GLN A 162 3.20 34.12 -1.61
CA GLN A 162 3.17 35.32 -2.45
C GLN A 162 1.89 36.14 -2.32
N MET A 163 0.80 35.62 -1.75
CA MET A 163 -0.43 36.40 -1.55
C MET A 163 -0.47 37.21 -0.24
N GLN A 164 0.51 37.09 0.65
CA GLN A 164 0.50 37.83 1.93
C GLN A 164 1.18 39.17 1.92
N GLN A 165 1.80 39.64 0.79
CA GLN A 165 2.51 40.91 0.75
C GLN A 165 1.67 42.09 0.23
N GLY A 166 0.35 41.95 0.07
CA GLY A 166 -0.52 42.92 -0.58
C GLY A 166 -1.36 43.86 0.32
N GLN A 167 -1.23 43.82 1.65
CA GLN A 167 -1.98 44.72 2.53
C GLN A 167 -1.09 45.42 3.57
N GLN A 168 -0.38 46.48 3.16
CA GLN A 168 0.00 47.54 4.08
C GLN A 168 -1.11 48.60 4.05
N PRO A 169 -1.72 48.96 5.18
CA PRO A 169 -2.67 50.07 5.25
C PRO A 169 -1.92 51.42 5.12
N ARG A 170 -2.46 52.29 4.30
CA ARG A 170 -2.06 53.71 4.21
C ARG A 170 -2.58 54.47 5.39
#